data_e0c77c1fcec9a9965fc381536b83aa57
#
_entry.id   e0c77c1fcec9a9965fc381536b83aa57
#
_cell.length_a   1.000
_cell.length_b   1.000
_cell.length_c   1.000
_cell.angle_alpha   90.00
_cell.angle_beta   90.00
_cell.angle_gamma   90.00
#
_symmetry.space_group_name_H-M   'P 1'
#
loop_
_entity.id
_entity.type
_entity.pdbx_description
1 polymer ?
#
loop_
_entity_poly.entity_id
_entity_poly.type
_entity_poly.pdbx_seq_one_letter_code
_entity_poly.pdbx_strand_id
1 'polypeptide(L)'
;MNKQQIDQYLERIGFSGPINHDGETLDRLIWAHISTVPFESLDLHEYGIVPSLNVDDLFEKFVIKKRGGYCFEQNTLFCQLLNDLGFPTYGTVVRLLRPGAPLFPYSHKGLVAEAEGKQWYCDVGFGGPGPKGVVEIRNGEQVVGGVTFRGTIRSDDFLIERKTDDGWVETMYFAPRPIEPVDFEPLNFYCALQPNSGFRLNRIVNLTLPNGSKALSDKHFTLRKGNVVIEKNVETPEELEDLLREEFGIDIHIPRWKKF
;
A
#
# COMPACT_ATOMS: atom_id res chain seq x y z
N MET A 1 0.98 -1.18 19.64
CA MET A 1 1.06 -2.66 19.80
C MET A 1 1.95 -2.99 20.98
N ASN A 2 1.71 -4.14 21.65
CA ASN A 2 2.68 -4.63 22.64
C ASN A 2 3.88 -5.30 21.96
N LYS A 3 4.93 -5.65 22.75
CA LYS A 3 6.17 -6.23 22.20
C LYS A 3 5.92 -7.52 21.41
N GLN A 4 5.07 -8.40 21.88
CA GLN A 4 4.75 -9.67 21.19
C GLN A 4 4.07 -9.39 19.83
N GLN A 5 3.16 -8.44 19.78
CA GLN A 5 2.52 -8.04 18.52
C GLN A 5 3.51 -7.44 17.52
N ILE A 6 4.45 -6.61 18.01
CA ILE A 6 5.53 -6.07 17.18
C ILE A 6 6.39 -7.20 16.59
N ASP A 7 6.83 -8.13 17.44
CA ASP A 7 7.65 -9.27 17.02
C ASP A 7 6.90 -10.14 15.97
N GLN A 8 5.60 -10.42 16.18
CA GLN A 8 4.75 -11.15 15.23
C GLN A 8 4.56 -10.40 13.91
N TYR A 9 4.44 -9.07 13.94
CA TYR A 9 4.32 -8.30 12.71
C TYR A 9 5.64 -8.30 11.92
N LEU A 10 6.78 -8.11 12.59
CA LEU A 10 8.10 -8.20 11.95
C LEU A 10 8.34 -9.60 11.34
N GLU A 11 7.96 -10.66 12.05
CA GLU A 11 7.98 -12.03 11.53
C GLU A 11 7.06 -12.19 10.31
N ARG A 12 5.83 -11.65 10.37
CA ARG A 12 4.85 -11.69 9.26
C ARG A 12 5.40 -11.09 7.98
N ILE A 13 6.15 -9.98 8.09
CA ILE A 13 6.76 -9.32 6.93
C ILE A 13 8.17 -9.83 6.60
N GLY A 14 8.68 -10.82 7.35
CA GLY A 14 10.01 -11.39 7.15
C GLY A 14 11.16 -10.40 7.41
N PHE A 15 10.91 -9.38 8.25
CA PHE A 15 11.93 -8.40 8.60
C PHE A 15 12.88 -8.96 9.67
N SER A 16 14.18 -8.85 9.40
CA SER A 16 15.24 -9.25 10.33
C SER A 16 16.39 -8.24 10.32
N GLY A 17 17.12 -8.21 11.41
CA GLY A 17 18.27 -7.34 11.59
C GLY A 17 18.00 -6.15 12.51
N PRO A 18 18.98 -5.27 12.70
CA PRO A 18 18.87 -4.15 13.62
C PRO A 18 17.85 -3.12 13.14
N ILE A 19 17.18 -2.49 14.10
CA ILE A 19 16.32 -1.33 13.90
C ILE A 19 17.12 -0.12 14.34
N ASN A 20 17.68 0.57 13.36
CA ASN A 20 18.30 1.88 13.55
C ASN A 20 17.24 2.96 13.26
N HIS A 21 17.40 4.15 13.87
CA HIS A 21 16.48 5.25 13.62
C HIS A 21 16.98 6.08 12.42
N ASP A 22 17.04 5.44 11.24
CA ASP A 22 17.55 6.00 9.99
C ASP A 22 16.62 5.70 8.79
N GLY A 23 16.85 6.40 7.68
CA GLY A 23 16.08 6.21 6.44
C GLY A 23 16.28 4.83 5.82
N GLU A 24 17.44 4.19 6.02
CA GLU A 24 17.72 2.83 5.51
C GLU A 24 16.84 1.79 6.20
N THR A 25 16.64 1.90 7.50
CA THR A 25 15.75 1.00 8.25
C THR A 25 14.29 1.18 7.80
N LEU A 26 13.85 2.43 7.61
CA LEU A 26 12.52 2.71 7.06
C LEU A 26 12.34 2.06 5.66
N ASP A 27 13.35 2.19 4.80
CA ASP A 27 13.34 1.60 3.45
C ASP A 27 13.22 0.07 3.50
N ARG A 28 13.99 -0.58 4.37
CA ARG A 28 13.94 -2.03 4.59
C ARG A 28 12.60 -2.50 5.16
N LEU A 29 11.99 -1.75 6.09
CA LEU A 29 10.67 -2.06 6.64
C LEU A 29 9.57 -1.96 5.58
N ILE A 30 9.60 -0.90 4.75
CA ILE A 30 8.66 -0.75 3.63
C ILE A 30 8.81 -1.91 2.65
N TRP A 31 10.07 -2.21 2.25
CA TRP A 31 10.34 -3.31 1.33
C TRP A 31 9.84 -4.65 1.88
N ALA A 32 10.13 -4.96 3.13
CA ALA A 32 9.66 -6.17 3.79
C ALA A 32 8.13 -6.28 3.77
N HIS A 33 7.45 -5.17 4.07
CA HIS A 33 5.99 -5.14 4.07
C HIS A 33 5.41 -5.36 2.66
N ILE A 34 5.77 -4.54 1.67
CA ILE A 34 5.16 -4.59 0.33
C ILE A 34 5.50 -5.85 -0.45
N SER A 35 6.55 -6.58 -0.06
CA SER A 35 6.94 -7.85 -0.68
C SER A 35 6.27 -9.08 -0.06
N THR A 36 5.57 -8.92 1.08
CA THR A 36 4.95 -10.03 1.82
C THR A 36 3.46 -9.81 2.10
N VAL A 37 3.02 -8.57 2.27
CA VAL A 37 1.62 -8.23 2.52
C VAL A 37 0.99 -7.74 1.21
N PRO A 38 0.04 -8.46 0.62
CA PRO A 38 -0.59 -8.05 -0.61
C PRO A 38 -1.48 -6.81 -0.41
N PHE A 39 -1.43 -5.89 -1.38
CA PHE A 39 -2.51 -4.92 -1.54
C PHE A 39 -3.74 -5.64 -2.04
N GLU A 40 -4.90 -5.49 -1.38
CA GLU A 40 -6.12 -6.16 -1.84
C GLU A 40 -7.40 -5.38 -1.48
N SER A 41 -8.42 -5.53 -2.32
CA SER A 41 -9.75 -4.93 -2.15
C SER A 41 -10.86 -5.97 -1.95
N LEU A 42 -10.50 -7.18 -1.50
CA LEU A 42 -11.44 -8.31 -1.48
C LEU A 42 -12.62 -8.11 -0.51
N ASP A 43 -12.39 -7.50 0.65
CA ASP A 43 -13.47 -7.22 1.58
C ASP A 43 -14.53 -6.29 0.98
N LEU A 44 -14.08 -5.30 0.22
CA LEU A 44 -14.95 -4.36 -0.50
C LEU A 44 -15.65 -5.02 -1.68
N HIS A 45 -14.86 -5.69 -2.52
CA HIS A 45 -15.39 -6.26 -3.77
C HIS A 45 -16.24 -7.50 -3.53
N GLU A 46 -15.79 -8.46 -2.73
CA GLU A 46 -16.48 -9.74 -2.53
C GLU A 46 -17.63 -9.65 -1.54
N TYR A 47 -17.45 -8.90 -0.46
CA TYR A 47 -18.43 -8.88 0.64
C TYR A 47 -19.15 -7.54 0.82
N GLY A 48 -18.69 -6.47 0.17
CA GLY A 48 -19.26 -5.13 0.36
C GLY A 48 -19.00 -4.56 1.76
N ILE A 49 -17.97 -5.06 2.44
CA ILE A 49 -17.61 -4.64 3.79
C ILE A 49 -16.69 -3.42 3.72
N VAL A 50 -17.04 -2.37 4.45
CA VAL A 50 -16.12 -1.24 4.69
C VAL A 50 -15.06 -1.70 5.68
N PRO A 51 -13.75 -1.66 5.33
CA PRO A 51 -12.72 -2.12 6.23
C PRO A 51 -12.64 -1.29 7.51
N SER A 52 -12.38 -1.96 8.64
CA SER A 52 -12.06 -1.29 9.90
C SER A 52 -10.70 -0.59 9.79
N LEU A 53 -10.57 0.57 10.46
CA LEU A 53 -9.28 1.24 10.66
C LEU A 53 -8.76 1.08 12.10
N ASN A 54 -9.42 0.24 12.91
CA ASN A 54 -8.95 -0.09 14.26
C ASN A 54 -7.70 -0.97 14.17
N VAL A 55 -6.67 -0.62 14.94
CA VAL A 55 -5.36 -1.31 14.89
C VAL A 55 -5.47 -2.79 15.28
N ASP A 56 -6.30 -3.15 16.25
CA ASP A 56 -6.44 -4.55 16.67
C ASP A 56 -7.14 -5.40 15.60
N ASP A 57 -8.16 -4.86 14.93
CA ASP A 57 -8.83 -5.52 13.81
C ASP A 57 -7.86 -5.71 12.62
N LEU A 58 -7.04 -4.70 12.34
CA LEU A 58 -6.04 -4.75 11.28
C LEU A 58 -4.91 -5.74 11.62
N PHE A 59 -4.48 -5.78 12.88
CA PHE A 59 -3.50 -6.76 13.33
C PHE A 59 -4.02 -8.19 13.16
N GLU A 60 -5.24 -8.45 13.57
CA GLU A 60 -5.90 -9.75 13.38
C GLU A 60 -5.96 -10.13 11.89
N LYS A 61 -6.35 -9.18 11.04
CA LYS A 61 -6.47 -9.42 9.60
C LYS A 61 -5.11 -9.67 8.94
N PHE A 62 -4.12 -8.82 9.17
CA PHE A 62 -2.85 -8.82 8.42
C PHE A 62 -1.83 -9.80 8.98
N VAL A 63 -1.74 -9.89 10.31
CA VAL A 63 -0.72 -10.68 10.98
C VAL A 63 -1.22 -12.09 11.26
N ILE A 64 -2.39 -12.21 11.87
CA ILE A 64 -2.91 -13.52 12.29
C ILE A 64 -3.54 -14.27 11.10
N LYS A 65 -4.46 -13.62 10.37
CA LYS A 65 -5.14 -14.22 9.20
C LYS A 65 -4.32 -14.13 7.90
N LYS A 66 -3.14 -13.50 7.95
CA LYS A 66 -2.22 -13.34 6.82
C LYS A 66 -2.84 -12.72 5.57
N ARG A 67 -3.92 -11.95 5.74
CA ARG A 67 -4.55 -11.15 4.70
C ARG A 67 -3.72 -9.90 4.39
N GLY A 68 -4.19 -9.13 3.46
CA GLY A 68 -3.77 -7.76 3.17
C GLY A 68 -4.93 -6.78 3.32
N GLY A 69 -4.84 -5.68 2.60
CA GLY A 69 -5.86 -4.66 2.55
C GLY A 69 -5.46 -3.54 1.60
N TYR A 70 -6.23 -2.46 1.57
CA TYR A 70 -5.90 -1.32 0.72
C TYR A 70 -5.22 -0.18 1.53
N CYS A 71 -4.99 0.98 0.92
CA CYS A 71 -4.14 2.02 1.46
C CYS A 71 -4.48 2.47 2.90
N PHE A 72 -5.78 2.64 3.21
CA PHE A 72 -6.19 3.08 4.55
C PHE A 72 -5.85 2.04 5.62
N GLU A 73 -6.05 0.77 5.33
CA GLU A 73 -5.75 -0.32 6.24
C GLU A 73 -4.23 -0.51 6.42
N GLN A 74 -3.50 -0.69 5.32
CA GLN A 74 -2.07 -0.96 5.34
C GLN A 74 -1.29 0.17 6.01
N ASN A 75 -1.52 1.41 5.60
CA ASN A 75 -0.82 2.55 6.17
C ASN A 75 -1.26 2.88 7.61
N THR A 76 -2.46 2.46 8.04
CA THR A 76 -2.85 2.60 9.46
C THR A 76 -2.05 1.64 10.35
N LEU A 77 -2.00 0.36 10.00
CA LEU A 77 -1.27 -0.61 10.81
C LEU A 77 0.24 -0.37 10.76
N PHE A 78 0.78 0.01 9.59
CA PHE A 78 2.21 0.31 9.43
C PHE A 78 2.63 1.58 10.19
N CYS A 79 1.76 2.61 10.24
CA CYS A 79 1.98 3.80 11.06
C CYS A 79 2.13 3.43 12.55
N GLN A 80 1.26 2.55 13.04
CA GLN A 80 1.36 2.05 14.42
C GLN A 80 2.68 1.30 14.64
N LEU A 81 3.08 0.42 13.70
CA LEU A 81 4.36 -0.28 13.79
C LEU A 81 5.54 0.68 13.88
N LEU A 82 5.61 1.69 12.99
CA LEU A 82 6.70 2.65 12.98
C LEU A 82 6.79 3.44 14.29
N ASN A 83 5.65 3.91 14.83
CA ASN A 83 5.62 4.61 16.12
C ASN A 83 6.08 3.70 17.27
N ASP A 84 5.64 2.44 17.31
CA ASP A 84 6.03 1.48 18.34
C ASP A 84 7.51 1.08 18.24
N LEU A 85 8.11 1.18 17.05
CA LEU A 85 9.55 1.02 16.81
C LEU A 85 10.37 2.29 17.09
N GLY A 86 9.71 3.40 17.48
CA GLY A 86 10.37 4.66 17.86
C GLY A 86 10.62 5.63 16.71
N PHE A 87 9.98 5.44 15.54
CA PHE A 87 9.95 6.44 14.48
C PHE A 87 8.72 7.34 14.65
N PRO A 88 8.86 8.63 14.99
CA PRO A 88 7.72 9.55 15.00
C PRO A 88 7.06 9.57 13.63
N THR A 89 5.83 9.08 13.54
CA THR A 89 5.15 8.88 12.26
C THR A 89 3.69 9.32 12.36
N TYR A 90 3.23 10.01 11.32
CA TYR A 90 1.84 10.44 11.21
C TYR A 90 1.26 10.14 9.83
N GLY A 91 -0.06 10.02 9.76
CA GLY A 91 -0.80 9.88 8.50
C GLY A 91 -0.99 11.24 7.82
N THR A 92 -0.93 11.25 6.49
CA THR A 92 -1.30 12.40 5.66
C THR A 92 -2.24 11.98 4.54
N VAL A 93 -3.05 12.91 4.05
CA VAL A 93 -3.91 12.66 2.88
C VAL A 93 -3.17 13.00 1.60
N VAL A 94 -3.22 12.08 0.67
CA VAL A 94 -2.49 12.16 -0.61
C VAL A 94 -3.45 12.19 -1.77
N ARG A 95 -3.21 13.09 -2.72
CA ARG A 95 -3.86 13.11 -4.02
C ARG A 95 -3.02 12.32 -5.00
N LEU A 96 -3.59 11.28 -5.56
CA LEU A 96 -2.97 10.53 -6.66
C LEU A 96 -3.21 11.27 -7.97
N LEU A 97 -2.13 11.51 -8.71
CA LEU A 97 -2.15 12.20 -9.98
C LEU A 97 -1.99 11.17 -11.11
N ARG A 98 -2.80 11.31 -12.15
CA ARG A 98 -2.78 10.42 -13.31
C ARG A 98 -2.78 11.27 -14.58
N PRO A 99 -1.77 11.16 -15.45
CA PRO A 99 -1.71 11.92 -16.70
C PRO A 99 -2.97 11.72 -17.53
N GLY A 100 -3.54 12.83 -18.02
CA GLY A 100 -4.73 12.79 -18.88
C GLY A 100 -6.05 12.44 -18.19
N ALA A 101 -6.05 12.11 -16.90
CA ALA A 101 -7.29 11.86 -16.15
C ALA A 101 -7.79 13.15 -15.46
N PRO A 102 -9.10 13.26 -15.18
CA PRO A 102 -9.63 14.32 -14.32
C PRO A 102 -8.96 14.30 -12.95
N LEU A 103 -8.93 15.46 -12.28
CA LEU A 103 -8.41 15.56 -10.92
C LEU A 103 -9.26 14.73 -9.97
N PHE A 104 -8.62 13.75 -9.31
CA PHE A 104 -9.27 12.93 -8.28
C PHE A 104 -9.24 13.64 -6.93
N PRO A 105 -10.22 13.40 -6.04
CA PRO A 105 -10.17 13.88 -4.66
C PRO A 105 -8.98 13.28 -3.91
N TYR A 106 -8.69 13.80 -2.72
CA TYR A 106 -7.78 13.12 -1.80
C TYR A 106 -8.40 11.78 -1.40
N SER A 107 -7.83 10.71 -1.86
CA SER A 107 -8.39 9.35 -1.74
C SER A 107 -7.35 8.30 -1.38
N HIS A 108 -6.18 8.75 -0.92
CA HIS A 108 -5.11 7.89 -0.49
C HIS A 108 -4.54 8.35 0.86
N LYS A 109 -4.25 7.41 1.74
CA LYS A 109 -3.52 7.62 2.98
C LYS A 109 -2.07 7.30 2.73
N GLY A 110 -1.17 8.27 2.95
CA GLY A 110 0.27 8.09 3.02
C GLY A 110 0.76 8.36 4.43
N LEU A 111 2.05 8.18 4.67
CA LEU A 111 2.69 8.41 5.95
C LEU A 111 3.87 9.36 5.79
N VAL A 112 4.15 10.11 6.85
CA VAL A 112 5.40 10.85 7.00
C VAL A 112 6.06 10.38 8.29
N ALA A 113 7.29 9.87 8.18
CA ALA A 113 8.10 9.44 9.32
C ALA A 113 9.30 10.38 9.51
N GLU A 114 9.73 10.56 10.75
CA GLU A 114 10.92 11.36 11.09
C GLU A 114 12.07 10.43 11.47
N ALA A 115 13.20 10.63 10.82
CA ALA A 115 14.46 9.96 11.13
C ALA A 115 15.62 10.85 10.72
N GLU A 116 16.74 10.84 11.49
CA GLU A 116 17.97 11.60 11.21
C GLU A 116 17.74 13.12 11.04
N GLY A 117 16.71 13.67 11.71
CA GLY A 117 16.33 15.10 11.56
C GLY A 117 15.71 15.44 10.21
N LYS A 118 15.25 14.45 9.45
CA LYS A 118 14.61 14.56 8.14
C LYS A 118 13.20 14.01 8.17
N GLN A 119 12.39 14.42 7.20
CA GLN A 119 11.07 13.86 6.95
C GLN A 119 11.10 12.96 5.72
N TRP A 120 10.48 11.77 5.87
CA TRP A 120 10.42 10.74 4.86
C TRP A 120 8.98 10.39 4.54
N TYR A 121 8.60 10.48 3.28
CA TYR A 121 7.33 9.90 2.83
C TYR A 121 7.46 8.39 2.79
N CYS A 122 6.56 7.71 3.49
CA CYS A 122 6.47 6.26 3.60
C CYS A 122 5.11 5.79 3.09
N ASP A 123 5.07 4.73 2.32
CA ASP A 123 3.81 4.20 1.78
C ASP A 123 3.92 2.70 1.50
N VAL A 124 3.13 1.93 2.20
CA VAL A 124 3.02 0.47 1.98
C VAL A 124 1.69 0.08 1.33
N GLY A 125 0.79 1.05 1.12
CA GLY A 125 -0.57 0.84 0.63
C GLY A 125 -0.85 1.38 -0.77
N PHE A 126 0.17 1.69 -1.58
CA PHE A 126 -0.09 2.30 -2.88
C PHE A 126 -0.71 1.33 -3.90
N GLY A 127 -0.38 0.06 -3.85
CA GLY A 127 -0.95 -0.96 -4.74
C GLY A 127 -0.64 -0.81 -6.23
N GLY A 128 0.22 0.14 -6.61
CA GLY A 128 0.56 0.47 -7.99
C GLY A 128 2.05 0.80 -8.16
N PRO A 129 2.45 1.50 -9.24
CA PRO A 129 3.85 1.81 -9.54
C PRO A 129 4.39 3.00 -8.71
N GLY A 130 4.16 2.98 -7.40
CA GLY A 130 4.69 3.96 -6.43
C GLY A 130 6.13 3.68 -6.01
N PRO A 131 6.69 4.52 -5.13
CA PRO A 131 7.98 4.28 -4.53
C PRO A 131 8.00 2.95 -3.76
N LYS A 132 9.02 2.13 -3.99
CA LYS A 132 9.23 0.87 -3.29
C LYS A 132 10.21 1.03 -2.12
N GLY A 133 10.09 2.12 -1.40
CA GLY A 133 10.93 2.57 -0.31
C GLY A 133 10.57 4.00 0.09
N VAL A 134 11.43 4.63 0.89
CA VAL A 134 11.20 5.99 1.38
C VAL A 134 11.59 7.06 0.37
N VAL A 135 10.82 8.16 0.35
CA VAL A 135 11.15 9.38 -0.40
C VAL A 135 11.43 10.51 0.59
N GLU A 136 12.66 11.03 0.63
CA GLU A 136 12.98 12.19 1.46
C GLU A 136 12.17 13.41 0.99
N ILE A 137 11.51 14.11 1.93
CA ILE A 137 10.73 15.30 1.62
C ILE A 137 11.69 16.48 1.42
N ARG A 138 12.23 16.58 0.21
CA ARG A 138 13.15 17.63 -0.24
C ARG A 138 13.06 17.86 -1.74
N ASN A 139 13.56 19.00 -2.18
CA ASN A 139 13.71 19.26 -3.62
C ASN A 139 14.79 18.36 -4.23
N GLY A 140 14.56 17.93 -5.48
CA GLY A 140 15.55 17.24 -6.30
C GLY A 140 15.29 15.75 -6.51
N GLU A 141 16.18 15.12 -7.25
CA GLU A 141 16.08 13.72 -7.65
C GLU A 141 16.56 12.78 -6.55
N GLN A 142 15.97 11.59 -6.48
CA GLN A 142 16.30 10.50 -5.58
C GLN A 142 16.02 9.17 -6.28
N VAL A 143 16.81 8.14 -6.00
CA VAL A 143 16.58 6.78 -6.50
C VAL A 143 15.97 5.96 -5.38
N VAL A 144 14.77 5.43 -5.61
CA VAL A 144 14.02 4.63 -4.63
C VAL A 144 13.58 3.33 -5.30
N GLY A 145 13.99 2.19 -4.76
CA GLY A 145 13.66 0.89 -5.33
C GLY A 145 14.09 0.72 -6.80
N GLY A 146 15.19 1.38 -7.21
CA GLY A 146 15.72 1.33 -8.58
C GLY A 146 15.00 2.26 -9.58
N VAL A 147 14.06 3.09 -9.12
CA VAL A 147 13.33 4.07 -9.94
C VAL A 147 13.71 5.47 -9.49
N THR A 148 13.92 6.39 -10.46
CA THR A 148 14.20 7.79 -10.14
C THR A 148 12.90 8.55 -9.89
N PHE A 149 12.82 9.19 -8.74
CA PHE A 149 11.75 10.11 -8.37
C PHE A 149 12.32 11.52 -8.20
N ARG A 150 11.48 12.53 -8.35
CA ARG A 150 11.82 13.92 -8.06
C ARG A 150 10.82 14.47 -7.06
N GLY A 151 11.33 15.00 -5.95
CA GLY A 151 10.56 15.77 -4.99
C GLY A 151 10.58 17.24 -5.36
N THR A 152 9.43 17.90 -5.20
CA THR A 152 9.31 19.37 -5.36
C THR A 152 8.46 19.93 -4.24
N ILE A 153 9.04 20.82 -3.42
CA ILE A 153 8.30 21.56 -2.38
C ILE A 153 7.65 22.77 -3.05
N ARG A 154 6.33 22.89 -2.91
CA ARG A 154 5.51 24.00 -3.43
C ARG A 154 4.75 24.64 -2.27
N SER A 155 5.27 25.72 -1.72
CA SER A 155 4.76 26.30 -0.45
C SER A 155 4.77 25.27 0.68
N ASP A 156 3.61 24.86 1.17
CA ASP A 156 3.45 23.88 2.24
C ASP A 156 3.18 22.45 1.72
N ASP A 157 3.16 22.27 0.40
CA ASP A 157 2.86 21.01 -0.25
C ASP A 157 4.10 20.35 -0.85
N PHE A 158 4.02 19.05 -1.05
CA PHE A 158 5.05 18.24 -1.66
C PHE A 158 4.51 17.47 -2.87
N LEU A 159 5.18 17.61 -3.99
CA LEU A 159 4.92 16.87 -5.22
C LEU A 159 5.97 15.79 -5.40
N ILE A 160 5.53 14.58 -5.70
CA ILE A 160 6.40 13.48 -6.15
C ILE A 160 6.12 13.18 -7.61
N GLU A 161 7.18 13.23 -8.41
CA GLU A 161 7.19 12.87 -9.82
C GLU A 161 8.04 11.63 -10.02
N ARG A 162 7.63 10.75 -10.92
CA ARG A 162 8.38 9.56 -11.33
C ARG A 162 8.99 9.76 -12.71
N LYS A 163 10.25 9.39 -12.89
CA LYS A 163 10.89 9.37 -14.20
C LYS A 163 10.41 8.16 -15.02
N THR A 164 10.04 8.42 -16.26
CA THR A 164 9.71 7.43 -17.28
C THR A 164 10.53 7.67 -18.53
N ASP A 165 10.44 6.80 -19.54
CA ASP A 165 11.10 6.98 -20.82
C ASP A 165 10.59 8.24 -21.55
N ASP A 166 9.32 8.61 -21.33
CA ASP A 166 8.68 9.79 -21.92
C ASP A 166 8.89 11.08 -21.10
N GLY A 167 9.63 11.02 -19.98
CA GLY A 167 9.90 12.16 -19.12
C GLY A 167 9.37 12.02 -17.71
N TRP A 168 9.06 13.16 -17.07
CA TRP A 168 8.57 13.20 -15.69
C TRP A 168 7.05 13.11 -15.64
N VAL A 169 6.56 12.25 -14.76
CA VAL A 169 5.12 12.02 -14.53
C VAL A 169 4.80 12.36 -13.09
N GLU A 170 3.95 13.36 -12.87
CA GLU A 170 3.41 13.69 -11.56
C GLU A 170 2.59 12.48 -11.03
N THR A 171 2.87 12.03 -9.82
CA THR A 171 2.25 10.83 -9.24
C THR A 171 1.48 11.09 -7.97
N MET A 172 2.03 11.91 -7.07
CA MET A 172 1.47 12.17 -5.75
C MET A 172 1.65 13.62 -5.35
N TYR A 173 0.64 14.18 -4.71
CA TYR A 173 0.65 15.54 -4.19
C TYR A 173 -0.02 15.58 -2.82
N PHE A 174 0.64 16.15 -1.81
CA PHE A 174 0.15 16.22 -0.44
C PHE A 174 0.84 17.31 0.38
N ALA A 175 0.18 17.76 1.45
CA ALA A 175 0.82 18.55 2.50
C ALA A 175 1.42 17.61 3.54
N PRO A 176 2.74 17.68 3.84
CA PRO A 176 3.37 16.86 4.88
C PRO A 176 3.02 17.37 6.28
N ARG A 177 1.76 17.21 6.66
CA ARG A 177 1.19 17.61 7.95
C ARG A 177 0.34 16.48 8.52
N PRO A 178 0.28 16.34 9.86
CA PRO A 178 -0.51 15.31 10.50
C PRO A 178 -2.01 15.50 10.23
N ILE A 179 -2.69 14.39 9.99
CA ILE A 179 -4.14 14.25 9.92
C ILE A 179 -4.55 13.32 11.05
N GLU A 180 -5.55 13.72 11.81
CA GLU A 180 -6.05 12.90 12.92
C GLU A 180 -6.62 11.57 12.42
N PRO A 181 -6.40 10.47 13.15
CA PRO A 181 -6.88 9.15 12.72
C PRO A 181 -8.37 9.12 12.37
N VAL A 182 -9.20 9.84 13.11
CA VAL A 182 -10.67 9.91 12.88
C VAL A 182 -11.01 10.56 11.54
N ASP A 183 -10.18 11.45 11.02
CA ASP A 183 -10.41 12.16 9.74
C ASP A 183 -10.17 11.26 8.52
N PHE A 184 -9.60 10.08 8.69
CA PHE A 184 -9.51 9.08 7.63
C PHE A 184 -10.79 8.25 7.48
N GLU A 185 -11.66 8.20 8.48
CA GLU A 185 -12.92 7.44 8.40
C GLU A 185 -13.83 7.91 7.26
N PRO A 186 -14.13 9.22 7.08
CA PRO A 186 -14.92 9.67 5.94
C PRO A 186 -14.31 9.33 4.58
N LEU A 187 -12.96 9.38 4.47
CA LEU A 187 -12.25 9.03 3.24
C LEU A 187 -12.32 7.53 2.96
N ASN A 188 -12.19 6.72 4.01
CA ASN A 188 -12.35 5.28 3.95
C ASN A 188 -13.77 4.92 3.46
N PHE A 189 -14.81 5.50 4.06
CA PHE A 189 -16.20 5.33 3.62
C PHE A 189 -16.40 5.78 2.17
N TYR A 190 -15.86 6.94 1.79
CA TYR A 190 -15.96 7.42 0.42
C TYR A 190 -15.33 6.44 -0.58
N CYS A 191 -14.10 5.99 -0.32
CA CYS A 191 -13.42 5.04 -1.21
C CYS A 191 -14.10 3.67 -1.25
N ALA A 192 -14.72 3.26 -0.16
CA ALA A 192 -15.41 1.98 -0.07
C ALA A 192 -16.79 1.99 -0.73
N LEU A 193 -17.61 3.03 -0.53
CA LEU A 193 -19.03 3.00 -0.78
C LEU A 193 -19.50 3.83 -1.98
N GLN A 194 -18.69 4.78 -2.47
CA GLN A 194 -19.12 5.57 -3.61
C GLN A 194 -19.40 4.65 -4.82
N PRO A 195 -20.50 4.90 -5.59
CA PRO A 195 -20.97 3.95 -6.60
C PRO A 195 -19.94 3.55 -7.66
N ASN A 196 -19.06 4.48 -8.02
CA ASN A 196 -18.01 4.26 -9.03
C ASN A 196 -16.64 3.95 -8.42
N SER A 197 -16.60 3.49 -7.17
CA SER A 197 -15.33 3.07 -6.55
C SER A 197 -14.68 1.93 -7.31
N GLY A 198 -13.47 2.13 -7.78
CA GLY A 198 -12.68 1.09 -8.42
C GLY A 198 -12.46 -0.13 -7.52
N PHE A 199 -12.38 0.08 -6.21
CA PHE A 199 -12.19 -1.00 -5.22
C PHE A 199 -13.45 -1.84 -4.99
N ARG A 200 -14.62 -1.23 -5.19
CA ARG A 200 -15.90 -1.93 -5.11
C ARG A 200 -16.23 -2.65 -6.40
N LEU A 201 -15.94 -2.01 -7.54
CA LEU A 201 -16.31 -2.52 -8.85
C LEU A 201 -15.35 -3.60 -9.36
N ASN A 202 -14.07 -3.54 -8.95
CA ASN A 202 -13.04 -4.44 -9.45
C ASN A 202 -12.37 -5.19 -8.30
N ARG A 203 -12.08 -6.45 -8.52
CA ARG A 203 -11.20 -7.25 -7.69
C ARG A 203 -9.77 -6.85 -7.99
N ILE A 204 -9.07 -6.34 -6.99
CA ILE A 204 -7.68 -5.89 -7.13
C ILE A 204 -6.84 -6.58 -6.08
N VAL A 205 -5.83 -7.34 -6.51
CA VAL A 205 -4.81 -7.91 -5.61
C VAL A 205 -3.45 -7.71 -6.25
N ASN A 206 -2.51 -7.13 -5.51
CA ASN A 206 -1.15 -6.89 -5.99
C ASN A 206 -0.13 -7.29 -4.94
N LEU A 207 0.98 -7.88 -5.35
CA LEU A 207 2.12 -8.17 -4.50
C LEU A 207 3.41 -7.79 -5.22
N THR A 208 4.27 -7.04 -4.55
CA THR A 208 5.58 -6.68 -5.08
C THR A 208 6.55 -7.86 -4.97
N LEU A 209 7.35 -8.06 -6.00
CA LEU A 209 8.45 -9.04 -6.00
C LEU A 209 9.79 -8.33 -6.20
N PRO A 210 10.94 -8.92 -5.84
CA PRO A 210 12.25 -8.32 -6.04
C PRO A 210 12.49 -7.83 -7.47
N ASN A 211 12.08 -8.63 -8.45
CA ASN A 211 12.26 -8.31 -9.88
C ASN A 211 10.93 -8.30 -10.63
N GLY A 212 9.85 -7.77 -10.02
CA GLY A 212 8.56 -7.76 -10.69
C GLY A 212 7.37 -7.58 -9.76
N SER A 213 6.27 -8.26 -10.08
CA SER A 213 5.03 -8.21 -9.34
C SER A 213 4.10 -9.35 -9.69
N LYS A 214 3.18 -9.66 -8.78
CA LYS A 214 1.97 -10.44 -9.05
C LYS A 214 0.78 -9.48 -9.01
N ALA A 215 -0.14 -9.61 -9.93
CA ALA A 215 -1.35 -8.81 -9.97
C ALA A 215 -2.55 -9.67 -10.37
N LEU A 216 -3.68 -9.46 -9.72
CA LEU A 216 -4.98 -9.96 -10.12
C LEU A 216 -5.91 -8.77 -10.30
N SER A 217 -6.49 -8.64 -11.49
CA SER A 217 -7.53 -7.66 -11.81
C SER A 217 -8.76 -8.44 -12.29
N ASP A 218 -9.80 -8.41 -11.47
CA ASP A 218 -11.01 -9.23 -11.64
C ASP A 218 -10.69 -10.72 -11.76
N LYS A 219 -10.62 -11.24 -12.98
CA LYS A 219 -10.29 -12.64 -13.29
C LYS A 219 -8.92 -12.82 -13.92
N HIS A 220 -8.25 -11.74 -14.27
CA HIS A 220 -6.99 -11.77 -15.00
C HIS A 220 -5.81 -11.68 -14.04
N PHE A 221 -5.07 -12.77 -13.93
CA PHE A 221 -3.82 -12.86 -13.18
C PHE A 221 -2.62 -12.59 -14.08
N THR A 222 -1.69 -11.78 -13.62
CA THR A 222 -0.42 -11.51 -14.29
C THR A 222 0.73 -11.67 -13.29
N LEU A 223 1.70 -12.52 -13.62
CA LEU A 223 2.99 -12.58 -12.96
C LEU A 223 4.04 -11.96 -13.88
N ARG A 224 4.76 -10.96 -13.38
CA ARG A 224 5.93 -10.36 -14.03
C ARG A 224 7.16 -10.66 -13.18
N LYS A 225 8.19 -11.27 -13.79
CA LYS A 225 9.45 -11.58 -13.10
C LYS A 225 10.61 -11.42 -14.09
N GLY A 226 11.34 -10.30 -13.98
CA GLY A 226 12.31 -9.91 -15.00
C GLY A 226 11.64 -9.76 -16.37
N ASN A 227 12.14 -10.48 -17.36
CA ASN A 227 11.59 -10.48 -18.72
C ASN A 227 10.45 -11.49 -18.93
N VAL A 228 10.10 -12.27 -17.90
CA VAL A 228 9.04 -13.29 -17.99
C VAL A 228 7.70 -12.66 -17.59
N VAL A 229 6.70 -12.84 -18.46
CA VAL A 229 5.31 -12.47 -18.18
C VAL A 229 4.46 -13.73 -18.34
N ILE A 230 3.72 -14.08 -17.30
CA ILE A 230 2.76 -15.18 -17.30
C ILE A 230 1.38 -14.57 -17.04
N GLU A 231 0.43 -14.91 -17.88
CA GLU A 231 -0.95 -14.46 -17.76
C GLU A 231 -1.88 -15.67 -17.69
N LYS A 232 -2.89 -15.58 -16.84
CA LYS A 232 -3.90 -16.63 -16.65
C LYS A 232 -5.24 -15.97 -16.31
N ASN A 233 -6.30 -16.48 -16.90
CA ASN A 233 -7.66 -16.16 -16.44
C ASN A 233 -8.15 -17.27 -15.49
N VAL A 234 -8.94 -16.87 -14.51
CA VAL A 234 -9.69 -17.78 -13.64
C VAL A 234 -11.16 -17.76 -14.04
N GLU A 235 -11.76 -18.93 -14.15
CA GLU A 235 -13.13 -19.06 -14.69
C GLU A 235 -14.14 -19.43 -13.62
N THR A 236 -13.69 -19.95 -12.47
CA THR A 236 -14.57 -20.35 -11.36
C THR A 236 -14.13 -19.73 -10.03
N PRO A 237 -15.05 -19.61 -9.06
CA PRO A 237 -14.70 -19.17 -7.70
C PRO A 237 -13.64 -20.06 -7.04
N GLU A 238 -13.68 -21.38 -7.29
CA GLU A 238 -12.72 -22.34 -6.74
C GLU A 238 -11.32 -22.11 -7.28
N GLU A 239 -11.18 -21.90 -8.59
CA GLU A 239 -9.90 -21.53 -9.22
C GLU A 239 -9.36 -20.20 -8.66
N LEU A 240 -10.25 -19.25 -8.35
CA LEU A 240 -9.87 -18.00 -7.74
C LEU A 240 -9.35 -18.17 -6.31
N GLU A 241 -10.05 -18.97 -5.49
CA GLU A 241 -9.64 -19.27 -4.12
C GLU A 241 -8.25 -19.96 -4.10
N ASP A 242 -8.04 -20.93 -5.01
CA ASP A 242 -6.75 -21.60 -5.14
C ASP A 242 -5.65 -20.65 -5.58
N LEU A 243 -5.91 -19.82 -6.61
CA LEU A 243 -4.95 -18.80 -7.05
C LEU A 243 -4.60 -17.80 -5.95
N LEU A 244 -5.57 -17.32 -5.20
CA LEU A 244 -5.35 -16.38 -4.08
C LEU A 244 -4.48 -17.02 -2.99
N ARG A 245 -4.70 -18.29 -2.70
CA ARG A 245 -3.93 -19.05 -1.71
C ARG A 245 -2.50 -19.31 -2.19
N GLU A 246 -2.34 -19.79 -3.42
CA GLU A 246 -1.03 -20.19 -3.96
C GLU A 246 -0.14 -18.98 -4.30
N GLU A 247 -0.71 -17.95 -4.90
CA GLU A 247 0.07 -16.84 -5.44
C GLU A 247 0.22 -15.66 -4.47
N PHE A 248 -0.77 -15.47 -3.57
CA PHE A 248 -0.79 -14.32 -2.67
C PHE A 248 -0.82 -14.69 -1.17
N GLY A 249 -0.96 -15.99 -0.86
CA GLY A 249 -1.06 -16.47 0.53
C GLY A 249 -2.37 -16.06 1.20
N ILE A 250 -3.41 -15.72 0.43
CA ILE A 250 -4.71 -15.28 0.92
C ILE A 250 -5.66 -16.48 0.96
N ASP A 251 -6.05 -16.89 2.16
CA ASP A 251 -7.09 -17.89 2.35
C ASP A 251 -8.44 -17.20 2.59
N ILE A 252 -9.34 -17.31 1.61
CA ILE A 252 -10.64 -16.61 1.59
C ILE A 252 -11.67 -17.48 0.86
N HIS A 253 -12.92 -17.39 1.28
CA HIS A 253 -14.03 -18.02 0.58
C HIS A 253 -14.78 -16.99 -0.28
N ILE A 254 -14.87 -17.25 -1.60
CA ILE A 254 -15.58 -16.36 -2.52
C ILE A 254 -17.08 -16.66 -2.47
N PRO A 255 -17.95 -15.66 -2.21
CA PRO A 255 -19.38 -15.88 -2.10
C PRO A 255 -20.01 -16.42 -3.40
N ARG A 256 -20.67 -17.58 -3.33
CA ARG A 256 -21.29 -18.25 -4.49
C ARG A 256 -22.56 -17.55 -5.00
N TRP A 257 -23.14 -16.64 -4.24
CA TRP A 257 -24.30 -15.83 -4.65
C TRP A 257 -23.91 -14.66 -5.54
N LYS A 258 -22.65 -14.28 -5.59
CA LYS A 258 -22.13 -13.24 -6.47
C LYS A 258 -21.86 -13.83 -7.85
N LYS A 259 -22.31 -13.15 -8.91
CA LYS A 259 -21.93 -13.56 -10.28
C LYS A 259 -20.41 -13.46 -10.44
N PHE A 260 -19.84 -14.56 -10.81
CA PHE A 260 -18.40 -14.70 -11.08
C PHE A 260 -18.03 -14.21 -12.47
#